data_cf3d81a1d32adb35a4aeaf1d84c10359
#
_entry.id   cf3d81a1d32adb35a4aeaf1d84c10359
#
_cell.length_a   1.000
_cell.length_b   1.000
_cell.length_c   1.000
_cell.angle_alpha   90.00
_cell.angle_beta   90.00
_cell.angle_gamma   90.00
#
_symmetry.space_group_name_H-M   'P 1'
#
loop_
_entity.id
_entity.type
_entity.pdbx_description
1 polymer ?
#
loop_
_entity_poly.entity_id
_entity_poly.type
_entity_poly.pdbx_seq_one_letter_code
_entity_poly.pdbx_strand_id
1 'polypeptide(L)'
;RLKGIVAICGNVSSNKLNTSVVPFFLRAVKLWGIDSVNISNKRKEFVWGEVPKYVDFNILEKSIKTVGLNELLDVFPEMLEGKLKNRILVDVNK
;
A
#
# COMPACT_ATOMS: atom_id res chain seq x y z
N ARG A 1 1.67 0.67 -19.73
CA ARG A 1 3.06 0.94 -20.09
C ARG A 1 3.71 -0.34 -20.59
N LEU A 2 4.53 -0.27 -21.64
CA LEU A 2 5.31 -1.39 -22.13
C LEU A 2 6.34 -1.83 -21.07
N LYS A 3 6.47 -3.15 -20.84
CA LYS A 3 7.38 -3.74 -19.84
C LYS A 3 7.17 -3.25 -18.40
N GLY A 4 5.97 -2.77 -18.09
CA GLY A 4 5.63 -2.36 -16.73
C GLY A 4 5.61 -3.52 -15.75
N ILE A 5 5.70 -3.19 -14.44
CA ILE A 5 5.59 -4.15 -13.35
C ILE A 5 4.41 -3.73 -12.48
N VAL A 6 3.53 -4.68 -12.16
CA VAL A 6 2.48 -4.53 -11.16
C VAL A 6 2.88 -5.35 -9.95
N ALA A 7 3.15 -4.68 -8.83
CA ALA A 7 3.49 -5.33 -7.56
C ALA A 7 2.22 -5.57 -6.74
N ILE A 8 2.05 -6.79 -6.25
CA ILE A 8 0.94 -7.18 -5.36
C ILE A 8 1.53 -7.53 -3.99
N CYS A 9 1.15 -6.78 -2.97
CA CYS A 9 1.65 -6.95 -1.60
C CYS A 9 0.54 -7.32 -0.59
N GLY A 10 -0.71 -7.38 -1.01
CA GLY A 10 -1.84 -7.72 -0.16
C GLY A 10 -3.18 -7.47 -0.85
N ASN A 11 -4.24 -7.71 -0.12
CA ASN A 11 -5.61 -7.51 -0.56
C ASN A 11 -6.51 -7.06 0.60
N VAL A 12 -7.54 -6.31 0.28
CA VAL A 12 -8.56 -5.86 1.24
C VAL A 12 -9.95 -6.31 0.79
N SER A 13 -10.30 -6.09 -0.48
CA SER A 13 -11.65 -6.34 -0.96
C SER A 13 -11.86 -7.78 -1.45
N SER A 14 -10.86 -8.41 -2.05
CA SER A 14 -10.96 -9.78 -2.58
C SER A 14 -9.58 -10.40 -2.79
N ASN A 15 -9.52 -11.73 -2.70
CA ASN A 15 -8.35 -12.53 -3.08
C ASN A 15 -8.40 -13.00 -4.55
N LYS A 16 -9.42 -12.59 -5.31
CA LYS A 16 -9.59 -12.95 -6.71
C LYS A 16 -8.89 -11.96 -7.62
N LEU A 17 -8.25 -12.47 -8.67
CA LEU A 17 -7.64 -11.67 -9.72
C LEU A 17 -8.39 -11.91 -11.04
N ASN A 18 -9.23 -10.96 -11.42
CA ASN A 18 -9.92 -10.99 -12.70
C ASN A 18 -9.12 -10.22 -13.73
N THR A 19 -8.43 -10.93 -14.61
CA THR A 19 -7.61 -10.32 -15.67
C THR A 19 -7.54 -11.23 -16.89
N SER A 20 -7.00 -10.72 -17.98
CA SER A 20 -6.67 -11.52 -19.16
C SER A 20 -5.15 -11.61 -19.34
N VAL A 21 -4.70 -12.56 -20.14
CA VAL A 21 -3.28 -12.72 -20.45
C VAL A 21 -2.75 -11.68 -21.45
N VAL A 22 -3.64 -10.93 -22.09
CA VAL A 22 -3.31 -9.97 -23.16
C VAL A 22 -2.25 -8.94 -22.76
N PRO A 23 -2.34 -8.24 -21.61
CA PRO A 23 -1.31 -7.28 -21.21
C PRO A 23 0.08 -7.92 -21.03
N PHE A 24 0.10 -9.17 -20.59
CA PHE A 24 1.34 -9.88 -20.30
C PHE A 24 2.13 -10.20 -21.56
N PHE A 25 1.51 -10.75 -22.60
CA PHE A 25 2.23 -11.08 -23.81
C PHE A 25 2.35 -9.92 -24.81
N LEU A 26 1.34 -9.05 -24.95
CA LEU A 26 1.41 -7.92 -25.89
C LEU A 26 2.29 -6.77 -25.41
N ARG A 27 2.40 -6.57 -24.10
CA ARG A 27 3.13 -5.44 -23.51
C ARG A 27 4.25 -5.86 -22.57
N ALA A 28 4.53 -7.15 -22.48
CA ALA A 28 5.53 -7.71 -21.56
C ALA A 28 5.36 -7.19 -20.10
N VAL A 29 4.12 -7.01 -19.67
CA VAL A 29 3.81 -6.61 -18.29
C VAL A 29 4.10 -7.79 -17.36
N LYS A 30 4.66 -7.50 -16.19
CA LYS A 30 4.94 -8.48 -15.15
C LYS A 30 3.98 -8.26 -13.98
N LEU A 31 3.45 -9.35 -13.45
CA LEU A 31 2.73 -9.38 -12.19
C LEU A 31 3.66 -9.99 -11.14
N TRP A 32 3.98 -9.23 -10.09
CA TRP A 32 4.97 -9.62 -9.10
C TRP A 32 4.38 -9.63 -7.70
N GLY A 33 4.33 -10.81 -7.09
CA GLY A 33 3.97 -10.96 -5.69
C GLY A 33 5.10 -10.49 -4.78
N ILE A 34 4.76 -9.68 -3.78
CA ILE A 34 5.68 -9.18 -2.76
C ILE A 34 5.34 -9.86 -1.44
N ASP A 35 6.22 -10.74 -0.99
CA ASP A 35 6.13 -11.33 0.34
C ASP A 35 6.89 -10.47 1.35
N SER A 36 6.17 -9.64 2.10
CA SER A 36 6.74 -8.76 3.11
C SER A 36 6.98 -9.46 4.46
N VAL A 37 6.49 -10.68 4.63
CA VAL A 37 6.58 -11.43 5.90
C VAL A 37 7.90 -12.21 5.97
N ASN A 38 8.22 -12.99 4.93
CA ASN A 38 9.39 -13.88 4.91
C ASN A 38 10.68 -13.21 4.43
N ILE A 39 10.68 -11.92 4.24
CA ILE A 39 11.86 -11.16 3.85
C ILE A 39 12.85 -11.04 5.04
N SER A 40 14.14 -11.23 4.78
CA SER A 40 15.17 -11.10 5.81
C SER A 40 15.31 -9.66 6.35
N ASN A 41 15.74 -9.52 7.61
CA ASN A 41 15.95 -8.19 8.20
C ASN A 41 16.95 -7.36 7.40
N LYS A 42 18.05 -7.97 6.95
CA LYS A 42 19.03 -7.30 6.09
C LYS A 42 18.39 -6.72 4.81
N ARG A 43 17.46 -7.45 4.19
CA ARG A 43 16.76 -6.96 3.02
C ARG A 43 15.78 -5.85 3.37
N LYS A 44 15.10 -5.94 4.53
CA LYS A 44 14.23 -4.87 5.04
C LYS A 44 15.01 -3.57 5.26
N GLU A 45 16.13 -3.64 5.93
CA GLU A 45 17.01 -2.47 6.16
C GLU A 45 17.43 -1.81 4.85
N PHE A 46 17.87 -2.62 3.88
CA PHE A 46 18.21 -2.12 2.56
C PHE A 46 17.04 -1.39 1.89
N VAL A 47 15.86 -2.01 1.86
CA VAL A 47 14.66 -1.43 1.22
C VAL A 47 14.24 -0.14 1.91
N TRP A 48 14.22 -0.10 3.25
CA TRP A 48 13.92 1.12 4.00
C TRP A 48 14.91 2.24 3.74
N GLY A 49 16.19 1.92 3.55
CA GLY A 49 17.20 2.91 3.15
C GLY A 49 16.99 3.48 1.74
N GLU A 50 16.35 2.71 0.84
CA GLU A 50 16.04 3.16 -0.52
C GLU A 50 14.74 3.98 -0.61
N VAL A 51 13.77 3.74 0.29
CA VAL A 51 12.44 4.39 0.26
C VAL A 51 12.50 5.92 0.12
N PRO A 52 13.36 6.68 0.85
CA PRO A 52 13.43 8.13 0.72
C PRO A 52 13.78 8.64 -0.69
N LYS A 53 14.39 7.81 -1.52
CA LYS A 53 14.77 8.18 -2.90
C LYS A 53 13.57 8.18 -3.86
N TYR A 54 12.49 7.49 -3.49
CA TYR A 54 11.33 7.26 -4.35
C TYR A 54 10.03 7.84 -3.82
N VAL A 55 10.00 8.26 -2.56
CA VAL A 55 8.80 8.78 -1.89
C VAL A 55 8.85 10.31 -1.85
N ASP A 56 7.80 10.94 -2.37
CA ASP A 56 7.56 12.36 -2.14
C ASP A 56 6.81 12.52 -0.81
N PHE A 57 7.53 12.98 0.22
CA PHE A 57 6.98 13.16 1.56
C PHE A 57 5.88 14.22 1.63
N ASN A 58 5.91 15.23 0.77
CA ASN A 58 4.83 16.24 0.72
C ASN A 58 3.51 15.63 0.23
N ILE A 59 3.58 14.67 -0.71
CA ILE A 59 2.40 13.93 -1.17
C ILE A 59 1.94 12.97 -0.08
N LEU A 60 2.87 12.29 0.59
CA LEU A 60 2.55 11.36 1.66
C LEU A 60 1.83 12.05 2.82
N GLU A 61 2.32 13.20 3.29
CA GLU A 61 1.68 13.98 4.34
C GLU A 61 0.23 14.38 4.01
N LYS A 62 -0.02 14.79 2.77
CA LYS A 62 -1.39 15.13 2.31
C LYS A 62 -2.33 13.92 2.29
N SER A 63 -1.80 12.71 2.26
CA SER A 63 -2.57 11.47 2.29
C SER A 63 -2.85 10.95 3.71
N ILE A 64 -2.34 11.62 4.74
CA ILE A 64 -2.50 11.24 6.15
C ILE A 64 -3.62 12.07 6.80
N LYS A 65 -4.47 11.41 7.57
CA LYS A 65 -5.40 12.03 8.52
C LYS A 65 -4.99 11.61 9.93
N THR A 66 -4.63 12.56 10.77
CA THR A 66 -4.26 12.30 12.16
C THR A 66 -5.49 12.37 13.05
N VAL A 67 -5.70 11.37 13.89
CA VAL A 67 -6.80 11.25 14.83
C VAL A 67 -6.29 10.88 16.23
N GLY A 68 -7.03 11.24 17.27
CA GLY A 68 -6.78 10.78 18.64
C GLY A 68 -7.37 9.39 18.89
N LEU A 69 -7.02 8.78 20.02
CA LEU A 69 -7.55 7.45 20.41
C LEU A 69 -9.07 7.44 20.53
N ASN A 70 -9.66 8.50 21.04
CA ASN A 70 -11.12 8.64 21.22
C ASN A 70 -11.88 8.78 19.89
N GLU A 71 -11.20 9.24 18.83
CA GLU A 71 -11.80 9.41 17.50
C GLU A 71 -11.80 8.11 16.67
N LEU A 72 -11.09 7.06 17.13
CA LEU A 72 -10.96 5.80 16.38
C LEU A 72 -12.29 5.08 16.16
N LEU A 73 -13.19 5.15 17.15
CA LEU A 73 -14.49 4.50 17.05
C LEU A 73 -15.34 5.05 15.90
N ASP A 74 -15.15 6.33 15.55
CA ASP A 74 -15.84 6.98 14.44
C ASP A 74 -15.20 6.62 13.08
N VAL A 75 -13.89 6.32 13.09
CA VAL A 75 -13.13 5.99 11.87
C VAL A 75 -13.34 4.53 11.45
N PHE A 76 -13.52 3.59 12.36
CA PHE A 76 -13.64 2.17 12.05
C PHE A 76 -14.78 1.83 11.08
N PRO A 77 -16.00 2.36 11.19
CA PRO A 77 -17.05 2.09 10.24
C PRO A 77 -16.67 2.50 8.80
N GLU A 78 -16.11 3.69 8.63
CA GLU A 78 -15.67 4.18 7.33
C GLU A 78 -14.57 3.30 6.70
N MET A 79 -13.66 2.79 7.55
CA MET A 79 -12.59 1.89 7.12
C MET A 79 -13.16 0.54 6.67
N LEU A 80 -14.08 -0.05 7.43
CA LEU A 80 -14.70 -1.33 7.10
C LEU A 80 -15.56 -1.26 5.83
N GLU A 81 -16.20 -0.12 5.59
CA GLU A 81 -16.98 0.11 4.37
C GLU A 81 -16.11 0.47 3.15
N GLY A 82 -14.78 0.57 3.31
CA GLY A 82 -13.86 0.93 2.22
C GLY A 82 -14.01 2.38 1.74
N LYS A 83 -14.64 3.25 2.52
CA LYS A 83 -14.88 4.66 2.18
C LYS A 83 -13.69 5.56 2.52
N LEU A 84 -12.80 5.08 3.36
CA LEU A 84 -11.64 5.85 3.82
C LEU A 84 -10.58 5.94 2.73
N LYS A 85 -10.29 7.16 2.28
CA LYS A 85 -9.28 7.42 1.24
C LYS A 85 -7.89 7.70 1.80
N ASN A 86 -7.81 8.15 3.05
CA ASN A 86 -6.57 8.56 3.70
C ASN A 86 -5.98 7.44 4.56
N ARG A 87 -4.67 7.51 4.78
CA ARG A 87 -4.02 6.74 5.84
C ARG A 87 -4.32 7.39 7.19
N ILE A 88 -4.79 6.62 8.14
CA ILE A 88 -5.03 7.11 9.51
C ILE A 88 -3.75 6.97 10.32
N LEU A 89 -3.30 8.08 10.88
CA LEU A 89 -2.24 8.14 11.88
C LEU A 89 -2.90 8.40 13.24
N VAL A 90 -2.65 7.54 14.20
CA VAL A 90 -3.19 7.70 15.56
C VAL A 90 -2.15 8.42 16.42
N ASP A 91 -2.49 9.61 16.88
CA ASP A 91 -1.70 10.33 17.87
C ASP A 91 -2.24 9.96 19.27
N VAL A 92 -1.44 9.18 19.99
CA VAL A 92 -1.82 8.70 21.33
C VAL A 92 -1.79 9.80 22.40
N ASN A 93 -1.22 10.96 22.08
CA ASN A 93 -1.12 12.11 22.96
C ASN A 93 -2.21 13.18 22.68
N LYS A 94 -3.01 12.94 21.66
CA LYS A 94 -4.07 13.86 21.26
C LYS A 94 -5.38 13.59 21.99
#